data_0014ac294f705d1a7c176dc02219387b
#
_entry.id   0014ac294f705d1a7c176dc02219387b
#
_cell.length_a   1.000
_cell.length_b   1.000
_cell.length_c   1.000
_cell.angle_alpha   90.00
_cell.angle_beta   90.00
_cell.angle_gamma   90.00
#
_symmetry.space_group_name_H-M   'P 1'
#
loop_
_entity.id
_entity.type
_entity.pdbx_description
1 polymer ?
#
loop_
_entity_poly.entity_id
_entity_poly.type
_entity_poly.pdbx_seq_one_letter_code
_entity_poly.pdbx_strand_id
1 'polypeptide(L)'
;MQNRIIAEIVDSLRDTLHANDAFLVALQLLAWAKVSSTDKVSKDLRLTAHAVGQPALALETMAKLESETKGIQRHAFADMTRLERLDPARLTHVLDLVLRSSAAGMLNNFEPTDLAGLSDDAEGTIPSAVVTLLVGLAGICGNDSVYNPWDQSGQLAVKAARAGGSVYVEAPSTTVAAAIGLLADTDFELHRADPISGPSMIKDGVLRQFDVAIAFPPLGIKYKSEIATKDWFGRFPERTASGVVLSVRHLLAQTQRKIVIAIQNNLLFSSGAERSLREELLRRRCIQAVIAMPSGLLSNSNVSFSLLVLNPSGGQEKIRFVNLDAPQFTKALSKAKVELHNVPAMIDLVQSDQTTGDALSVPTADVLANDTQLQVNRYVLPETTRKLQTLLANTRTTTLGELVTTVRPMSVSVGDDAHAIDAFEVGVTDLPPYGYIPQASRPVKLDRYAADKNKQQFLRGNDIVLIVKGSVGKVGIVPMDVPRPGPGGWIAGQSAIVLRAQSPEVSPCALTIQLRSPIGQELLKSITSGATVPLIQLKELTHLTVLVPDANMLQQTEMAFEREVELQRQIEQLCTQQKQLTKDIWALDGGN
;
A
#
# COMPACT_ATOMS: atom_id res chain seq x y z
N MET A 1 -1.49 25.67 10.48
CA MET A 1 -1.57 26.40 11.78
C MET A 1 -2.25 25.52 12.83
N GLN A 2 -3.40 24.90 12.54
CA GLN A 2 -4.17 24.05 13.47
C GLN A 2 -3.39 22.81 13.95
N ASN A 3 -2.75 22.08 13.04
CA ASN A 3 -1.92 20.93 13.40
C ASN A 3 -0.75 21.30 14.33
N ARG A 4 -0.21 22.52 14.19
CA ARG A 4 0.87 22.99 15.06
C ARG A 4 0.42 23.17 16.50
N ILE A 5 -0.78 23.73 16.72
CA ILE A 5 -1.28 23.91 18.11
C ILE A 5 -1.63 22.58 18.74
N ILE A 6 -2.21 21.63 17.98
CA ILE A 6 -2.47 20.29 18.48
C ILE A 6 -1.15 19.60 18.86
N ALA A 7 -0.12 19.67 17.99
CA ALA A 7 1.20 19.11 18.27
C ALA A 7 1.84 19.73 19.52
N GLU A 8 1.76 21.04 19.67
CA GLU A 8 2.32 21.77 20.83
C GLU A 8 1.65 21.35 22.15
N ILE A 9 0.31 21.17 22.13
CA ILE A 9 -0.42 20.66 23.30
C ILE A 9 -0.04 19.20 23.57
N VAL A 10 0.00 18.35 22.54
CA VAL A 10 0.38 16.94 22.67
C VAL A 10 1.79 16.82 23.25
N ASP A 11 2.76 17.60 22.75
CA ASP A 11 4.14 17.59 23.25
C ASP A 11 4.21 18.00 24.72
N SER A 12 3.39 18.98 25.15
CA SER A 12 3.30 19.40 26.55
C SER A 12 2.72 18.31 27.48
N LEU A 13 1.99 17.33 26.92
CA LEU A 13 1.33 16.25 27.66
C LEU A 13 2.10 14.92 27.63
N ARG A 14 3.04 14.72 26.72
CA ARG A 14 3.73 13.43 26.47
C ARG A 14 4.49 12.87 27.67
N ASP A 15 5.02 13.71 28.54
CA ASP A 15 5.76 13.25 29.73
C ASP A 15 4.86 12.60 30.80
N THR A 16 3.56 12.86 30.74
CA THR A 16 2.59 12.40 31.76
C THR A 16 1.55 11.43 31.20
N LEU A 17 1.19 11.60 29.92
CA LEU A 17 0.18 10.80 29.23
C LEU A 17 0.78 10.02 28.07
N HIS A 18 0.26 8.83 27.80
CA HIS A 18 0.59 8.12 26.56
C HIS A 18 0.15 8.94 25.33
N ALA A 19 0.83 8.76 24.20
CA ALA A 19 0.63 9.57 23.00
C ALA A 19 -0.86 9.65 22.55
N ASN A 20 -1.59 8.55 22.58
CA ASN A 20 -3.01 8.52 22.23
C ASN A 20 -3.88 9.30 23.24
N ASP A 21 -3.59 9.17 24.53
CA ASP A 21 -4.31 9.93 25.57
C ASP A 21 -3.99 11.43 25.47
N ALA A 22 -2.73 11.79 25.21
CA ALA A 22 -2.32 13.18 25.00
C ALA A 22 -3.03 13.81 23.78
N PHE A 23 -3.11 13.08 22.67
CA PHE A 23 -3.82 13.51 21.48
C PHE A 23 -5.33 13.70 21.76
N LEU A 24 -5.97 12.73 22.40
CA LEU A 24 -7.39 12.81 22.78
C LEU A 24 -7.66 14.02 23.66
N VAL A 25 -6.87 14.19 24.73
CA VAL A 25 -6.98 15.31 25.67
C VAL A 25 -6.78 16.65 24.96
N ALA A 26 -5.80 16.76 24.05
CA ALA A 26 -5.59 17.97 23.27
C ALA A 26 -6.84 18.35 22.47
N LEU A 27 -7.47 17.39 21.80
CA LEU A 27 -8.69 17.62 21.04
C LEU A 27 -9.88 18.00 21.94
N GLN A 28 -10.03 17.34 23.09
CA GLN A 28 -11.08 17.65 24.06
C GLN A 28 -10.96 19.08 24.62
N LEU A 29 -9.75 19.51 24.97
CA LEU A 29 -9.49 20.87 25.47
C LEU A 29 -9.73 21.94 24.41
N LEU A 30 -9.29 21.69 23.17
CA LEU A 30 -9.58 22.60 22.05
C LEU A 30 -11.07 22.67 21.74
N ALA A 31 -11.79 21.53 21.78
CA ALA A 31 -13.24 21.48 21.62
C ALA A 31 -13.96 22.26 22.75
N TRP A 32 -13.48 22.15 23.99
CA TRP A 32 -14.02 22.92 25.10
C TRP A 32 -13.86 24.42 24.90
N ALA A 33 -12.67 24.88 24.51
CA ALA A 33 -12.47 26.29 24.18
C ALA A 33 -13.36 26.76 23.01
N LYS A 34 -13.52 25.92 21.98
CA LYS A 34 -14.39 26.20 20.83
C LYS A 34 -15.86 26.38 21.25
N VAL A 35 -16.44 25.43 21.99
CA VAL A 35 -17.84 25.54 22.42
C VAL A 35 -18.04 26.67 23.43
N SER A 36 -17.03 27.01 24.21
CA SER A 36 -17.05 28.15 25.14
C SER A 36 -17.08 29.48 24.38
N SER A 37 -16.30 29.63 23.31
CA SER A 37 -16.21 30.86 22.51
C SER A 37 -17.43 31.09 21.60
N THR A 38 -18.16 30.01 21.28
CA THR A 38 -19.34 30.06 20.39
C THR A 38 -20.68 29.98 21.14
N ASP A 39 -20.66 30.16 22.47
CA ASP A 39 -21.84 30.12 23.33
C ASP A 39 -22.69 28.84 23.23
N LYS A 40 -22.05 27.72 22.82
CA LYS A 40 -22.72 26.40 22.70
C LYS A 40 -22.86 25.64 24.00
N VAL A 41 -22.32 26.15 25.09
CA VAL A 41 -22.46 25.62 26.46
C VAL A 41 -22.92 26.72 27.41
N SER A 42 -23.55 26.35 28.53
CA SER A 42 -23.99 27.28 29.58
C SER A 42 -22.79 28.06 30.16
N LYS A 43 -23.04 29.25 30.71
CA LYS A 43 -21.96 30.15 31.19
C LYS A 43 -21.06 29.53 32.25
N ASP A 44 -21.63 28.68 33.10
CA ASP A 44 -20.96 27.99 34.20
C ASP A 44 -20.08 26.81 33.72
N LEU A 45 -20.29 26.35 32.49
CA LEU A 45 -19.48 25.30 31.86
C LEU A 45 -18.39 25.81 30.91
N ARG A 46 -18.23 27.14 30.77
CA ARG A 46 -17.26 27.70 29.84
C ARG A 46 -15.85 27.69 30.37
N LEU A 47 -14.90 27.46 29.49
CA LEU A 47 -13.47 27.74 29.77
C LEU A 47 -13.25 29.25 29.85
N THR A 48 -12.86 29.73 31.05
CA THR A 48 -12.61 31.14 31.31
C THR A 48 -11.18 31.35 31.79
N ALA A 49 -10.67 32.58 31.68
CA ALA A 49 -9.35 32.93 32.26
C ALA A 49 -9.28 32.68 33.77
N HIS A 50 -10.42 32.80 34.49
CA HIS A 50 -10.50 32.50 35.91
C HIS A 50 -10.29 31.00 36.19
N ALA A 51 -10.90 30.12 35.39
CA ALA A 51 -10.71 28.66 35.48
C ALA A 51 -9.27 28.24 35.18
N VAL A 52 -8.60 28.91 34.25
CA VAL A 52 -7.17 28.66 33.95
C VAL A 52 -6.29 28.92 35.16
N GLY A 53 -6.57 29.99 35.92
CA GLY A 53 -5.83 30.31 37.16
C GLY A 53 -6.16 29.40 38.35
N GLN A 54 -7.18 28.53 38.23
CA GLN A 54 -7.64 27.65 39.31
C GLN A 54 -7.84 26.21 38.76
N PRO A 55 -6.79 25.38 38.69
CA PRO A 55 -6.85 24.03 38.12
C PRO A 55 -7.97 23.15 38.73
N ALA A 56 -8.22 23.25 40.01
CA ALA A 56 -9.30 22.49 40.67
C ALA A 56 -10.68 22.88 40.14
N LEU A 57 -10.94 24.17 39.91
CA LEU A 57 -12.20 24.65 39.30
C LEU A 57 -12.31 24.19 37.86
N ALA A 58 -11.22 24.17 37.09
CA ALA A 58 -11.23 23.66 35.73
C ALA A 58 -11.60 22.18 35.70
N LEU A 59 -11.04 21.33 36.56
CA LEU A 59 -11.39 19.91 36.67
C LEU A 59 -12.85 19.70 37.08
N GLU A 60 -13.36 20.48 38.04
CA GLU A 60 -14.77 20.45 38.45
C GLU A 60 -15.70 20.82 37.27
N THR A 61 -15.34 21.88 36.53
CA THR A 61 -16.12 22.30 35.35
C THR A 61 -16.12 21.22 34.25
N MET A 62 -14.98 20.52 34.04
CA MET A 62 -14.88 19.41 33.10
C MET A 62 -15.75 18.22 33.50
N ALA A 63 -15.79 17.86 34.79
CA ALA A 63 -16.68 16.80 35.29
C ALA A 63 -18.17 17.16 35.08
N LYS A 64 -18.54 18.43 35.22
CA LYS A 64 -19.88 18.93 34.90
C LYS A 64 -20.17 18.88 33.41
N LEU A 65 -19.19 19.23 32.54
CA LEU A 65 -19.35 19.07 31.08
C LEU A 65 -19.74 17.65 30.69
N GLU A 66 -19.06 16.64 31.24
CA GLU A 66 -19.37 15.24 30.96
C GLU A 66 -20.80 14.86 31.38
N SER A 67 -21.25 15.33 32.54
CA SER A 67 -22.57 14.95 33.12
C SER A 67 -23.75 15.74 32.54
N GLU A 68 -23.57 17.00 32.20
CA GLU A 68 -24.66 17.93 31.86
C GLU A 68 -24.84 18.15 30.34
N THR A 69 -23.85 17.81 29.51
CA THR A 69 -23.97 17.94 28.05
C THR A 69 -24.70 16.78 27.39
N LYS A 70 -25.18 17.01 26.17
CA LYS A 70 -25.98 16.03 25.38
C LYS A 70 -25.43 15.93 23.96
N GLY A 71 -25.89 14.91 23.22
CA GLY A 71 -25.52 14.70 21.82
C GLY A 71 -24.02 14.62 21.62
N ILE A 72 -23.52 15.27 20.57
CA ILE A 72 -22.09 15.27 20.22
C ILE A 72 -21.18 15.77 21.34
N GLN A 73 -21.65 16.76 22.14
CA GLN A 73 -20.85 17.29 23.27
C GLN A 73 -20.62 16.24 24.34
N ARG A 74 -21.65 15.43 24.70
CA ARG A 74 -21.50 14.35 25.67
C ARG A 74 -20.46 13.31 25.23
N HIS A 75 -20.40 12.99 23.95
CA HIS A 75 -19.38 12.09 23.42
C HIS A 75 -17.99 12.74 23.42
N ALA A 76 -17.89 14.03 23.08
CA ALA A 76 -16.61 14.76 23.05
C ALA A 76 -15.96 14.88 24.42
N PHE A 77 -16.77 15.11 25.46
CA PHE A 77 -16.27 15.33 26.83
C PHE A 77 -16.33 14.07 27.72
N ALA A 78 -16.59 12.91 27.11
CA ALA A 78 -16.56 11.64 27.85
C ALA A 78 -15.13 11.29 28.30
N ASP A 79 -15.02 10.76 29.54
CA ASP A 79 -13.79 10.22 30.12
C ASP A 79 -12.64 11.27 30.20
N MET A 80 -12.94 12.47 30.73
CA MET A 80 -11.95 13.52 30.96
C MET A 80 -11.09 13.33 32.23
N THR A 81 -11.29 12.25 32.98
CA THR A 81 -10.55 11.92 34.22
C THR A 81 -9.04 11.78 34.00
N ARG A 82 -8.59 11.59 32.75
CA ARG A 82 -7.16 11.59 32.41
C ARG A 82 -6.44 12.90 32.78
N LEU A 83 -7.15 14.00 32.80
CA LEU A 83 -6.63 15.32 33.16
C LEU A 83 -6.29 15.43 34.66
N GLU A 84 -6.92 14.62 35.52
CA GLU A 84 -6.59 14.54 36.94
C GLU A 84 -5.16 14.03 37.21
N ARG A 85 -4.55 13.37 36.24
CA ARG A 85 -3.16 12.88 36.30
C ARG A 85 -2.13 13.97 36.08
N LEU A 86 -2.53 15.12 35.57
CA LEU A 86 -1.63 16.24 35.30
C LEU A 86 -1.35 16.99 36.61
N ASP A 87 -0.10 17.40 36.80
CA ASP A 87 0.21 18.35 37.87
C ASP A 87 -0.47 19.71 37.61
N PRO A 88 -0.81 20.47 38.67
CA PRO A 88 -1.56 21.73 38.53
C PRO A 88 -0.87 22.78 37.64
N ALA A 89 0.46 22.86 37.65
CA ALA A 89 1.19 23.83 36.84
C ALA A 89 1.11 23.47 35.34
N ARG A 90 1.22 22.18 34.99
CA ARG A 90 1.09 21.70 33.62
C ARG A 90 -0.33 21.87 33.11
N LEU A 91 -1.36 21.54 33.92
CA LEU A 91 -2.74 21.77 33.56
C LEU A 91 -3.01 23.27 33.30
N THR A 92 -2.54 24.16 34.16
CA THR A 92 -2.64 25.61 33.94
C THR A 92 -1.97 26.05 32.64
N HIS A 93 -0.76 25.54 32.37
CA HIS A 93 -0.01 25.88 31.15
C HIS A 93 -0.79 25.46 29.88
N VAL A 94 -1.30 24.21 29.83
CA VAL A 94 -2.04 23.71 28.68
C VAL A 94 -3.37 24.45 28.50
N LEU A 95 -4.11 24.74 29.59
CA LEU A 95 -5.34 25.51 29.51
C LEU A 95 -5.12 26.94 29.02
N ASP A 96 -4.03 27.60 29.46
CA ASP A 96 -3.66 28.94 28.97
C ASP A 96 -3.32 28.93 27.48
N LEU A 97 -2.56 27.92 27.02
CA LEU A 97 -2.23 27.72 25.61
C LEU A 97 -3.50 27.56 24.75
N VAL A 98 -4.44 26.74 25.22
CA VAL A 98 -5.73 26.49 24.55
C VAL A 98 -6.57 27.77 24.51
N LEU A 99 -6.67 28.50 25.60
CA LEU A 99 -7.45 29.76 25.68
C LEU A 99 -6.90 30.83 24.75
N ARG A 100 -5.56 31.03 24.76
CA ARG A 100 -4.87 31.97 23.86
C ARG A 100 -5.09 31.61 22.40
N SER A 101 -5.02 30.32 22.06
CA SER A 101 -5.25 29.83 20.70
C SER A 101 -6.68 30.10 20.23
N SER A 102 -7.66 29.91 21.10
CA SER A 102 -9.05 30.24 20.84
C SER A 102 -9.25 31.74 20.65
N ALA A 103 -8.68 32.57 21.54
CA ALA A 103 -8.75 34.05 21.44
C ALA A 103 -8.08 34.59 20.17
N ALA A 104 -7.00 33.95 19.71
CA ALA A 104 -6.34 34.27 18.44
C ALA A 104 -7.10 33.81 17.20
N GLY A 105 -8.28 33.19 17.35
CA GLY A 105 -9.09 32.69 16.23
C GLY A 105 -8.56 31.45 15.53
N MET A 106 -7.58 30.75 16.13
CA MET A 106 -6.94 29.57 15.51
C MET A 106 -7.91 28.39 15.35
N LEU A 107 -9.01 28.38 16.10
CA LEU A 107 -10.05 27.35 16.03
C LEU A 107 -11.17 27.71 15.02
N ASN A 108 -11.07 28.83 14.34
CA ASN A 108 -12.01 29.20 13.30
C ASN A 108 -11.72 28.39 12.02
N ASN A 109 -12.77 27.95 11.34
CA ASN A 109 -12.66 27.13 10.11
C ASN A 109 -11.74 25.90 10.27
N PHE A 110 -11.94 25.18 11.36
CA PHE A 110 -11.16 23.97 11.62
C PHE A 110 -11.40 22.91 10.53
N GLU A 111 -10.30 22.44 9.93
CA GLU A 111 -10.30 21.36 8.96
C GLU A 111 -9.63 20.12 9.57
N PRO A 112 -10.32 18.96 9.62
CA PRO A 112 -9.75 17.72 10.14
C PRO A 112 -8.80 17.07 9.12
N THR A 113 -7.81 17.85 8.64
CA THR A 113 -6.82 17.40 7.66
C THR A 113 -5.63 16.76 8.38
N ASP A 114 -5.13 15.66 7.82
CA ASP A 114 -3.85 15.01 8.16
C ASP A 114 -3.54 14.86 9.66
N LEU A 115 -4.57 14.45 10.41
CA LEU A 115 -4.42 14.12 11.84
C LEU A 115 -3.44 12.97 12.09
N ALA A 116 -3.21 12.13 11.07
CA ALA A 116 -2.34 10.96 11.13
C ALA A 116 -0.87 11.25 11.44
N GLY A 117 -0.40 12.49 11.20
CA GLY A 117 0.97 12.91 11.54
C GLY A 117 1.13 13.46 12.96
N LEU A 118 0.04 13.60 13.71
CA LEU A 118 0.04 14.23 15.04
C LEU A 118 0.14 13.21 16.19
N SER A 119 -0.17 11.96 15.92
CA SER A 119 0.04 10.85 16.85
C SER A 119 0.43 9.61 16.03
N ASP A 120 1.59 9.02 16.37
CA ASP A 120 2.10 7.81 15.72
C ASP A 120 1.15 6.61 15.87
N ASP A 121 0.26 6.64 16.87
CA ASP A 121 -0.69 5.61 17.23
C ASP A 121 -2.16 6.05 17.08
N ALA A 122 -2.44 7.16 16.38
CA ALA A 122 -3.82 7.63 16.20
C ALA A 122 -4.64 6.59 15.38
N GLU A 123 -5.18 5.60 16.08
CA GLU A 123 -6.03 4.57 15.50
C GLU A 123 -7.19 5.22 14.74
N GLY A 124 -7.39 4.79 13.50
CA GLY A 124 -8.52 5.22 12.70
C GLY A 124 -8.35 6.53 11.93
N THR A 125 -7.18 7.18 11.96
CA THR A 125 -6.95 8.36 11.12
C THR A 125 -6.70 7.96 9.66
N ILE A 126 -7.31 8.70 8.73
CA ILE A 126 -7.28 8.44 7.30
C ILE A 126 -6.62 9.63 6.59
N PRO A 127 -5.74 9.41 5.59
CA PRO A 127 -5.18 10.50 4.79
C PRO A 127 -6.28 11.36 4.14
N SER A 128 -6.15 12.67 4.21
CA SER A 128 -7.18 13.64 3.76
C SER A 128 -7.62 13.42 2.31
N ALA A 129 -6.70 13.07 1.42
CA ALA A 129 -7.02 12.75 0.02
C ALA A 129 -7.90 11.50 -0.10
N VAL A 130 -7.67 10.48 0.75
CA VAL A 130 -8.49 9.25 0.80
C VAL A 130 -9.88 9.56 1.33
N VAL A 131 -10.00 10.39 2.39
CA VAL A 131 -11.30 10.88 2.91
C VAL A 131 -12.07 11.59 1.80
N THR A 132 -11.42 12.50 1.08
CA THR A 132 -12.04 13.26 -0.01
C THR A 132 -12.48 12.35 -1.15
N LEU A 133 -11.68 11.34 -1.49
CA LEU A 133 -12.01 10.36 -2.53
C LEU A 133 -13.23 9.51 -2.12
N LEU A 134 -13.25 8.96 -0.91
CA LEU A 134 -14.36 8.13 -0.41
C LEU A 134 -15.69 8.90 -0.43
N VAL A 135 -15.70 10.12 0.10
CA VAL A 135 -16.91 10.96 0.14
C VAL A 135 -17.33 11.41 -1.26
N GLY A 136 -16.38 11.77 -2.12
CA GLY A 136 -16.67 12.14 -3.52
C GLY A 136 -17.27 10.97 -4.31
N LEU A 137 -16.76 9.75 -4.13
CA LEU A 137 -17.31 8.55 -4.78
C LEU A 137 -18.70 8.18 -4.25
N ALA A 138 -19.02 8.52 -3.01
CA ALA A 138 -20.32 8.24 -2.42
C ALA A 138 -21.46 9.00 -3.12
N GLY A 139 -21.19 10.16 -3.69
CA GLY A 139 -22.18 10.95 -4.41
C GLY A 139 -23.37 11.29 -3.53
N ILE A 140 -23.11 11.90 -2.37
CA ILE A 140 -24.13 12.32 -1.41
C ILE A 140 -25.00 13.39 -2.06
N CYS A 141 -26.30 13.16 -2.00
CA CYS A 141 -27.31 14.16 -2.37
C CYS A 141 -27.87 14.82 -1.10
N GLY A 142 -28.36 16.04 -1.20
CA GLY A 142 -28.96 16.72 -0.05
C GLY A 142 -30.06 15.88 0.61
N ASN A 143 -30.00 15.74 1.94
CA ASN A 143 -30.87 14.92 2.80
C ASN A 143 -30.64 13.40 2.76
N ASP A 144 -29.62 12.89 2.04
CA ASP A 144 -29.26 11.46 2.19
C ASP A 144 -28.92 11.14 3.64
N SER A 145 -29.45 10.03 4.15
CA SER A 145 -28.99 9.43 5.39
C SER A 145 -27.68 8.67 5.12
N VAL A 146 -26.58 9.11 5.74
CA VAL A 146 -25.24 8.57 5.50
C VAL A 146 -24.80 7.76 6.71
N TYR A 147 -24.60 6.47 6.54
CA TYR A 147 -24.06 5.58 7.55
C TYR A 147 -22.52 5.52 7.45
N ASN A 148 -21.88 5.85 8.55
CA ASN A 148 -20.44 5.96 8.63
C ASN A 148 -19.89 5.11 9.80
N PRO A 149 -19.90 3.77 9.65
CA PRO A 149 -19.35 2.88 10.68
C PRO A 149 -17.82 2.92 10.69
N TRP A 150 -17.25 2.67 11.88
CA TRP A 150 -15.82 2.64 12.19
C TRP A 150 -15.10 4.00 12.08
N ASP A 151 -15.76 5.12 11.84
CA ASP A 151 -15.11 6.43 11.83
C ASP A 151 -14.83 6.93 13.26
N GLN A 152 -13.75 6.44 13.85
CA GLN A 152 -13.32 6.90 15.17
C GLN A 152 -12.71 8.30 15.13
N SER A 153 -12.21 8.73 13.97
CA SER A 153 -11.57 10.04 13.78
C SER A 153 -12.55 11.18 13.49
N GLY A 154 -13.76 10.87 13.01
CA GLY A 154 -14.74 11.86 12.56
C GLY A 154 -14.41 12.55 11.24
N GLN A 155 -13.30 12.18 10.58
CA GLN A 155 -12.87 12.80 9.33
C GLN A 155 -13.88 12.57 8.19
N LEU A 156 -14.35 11.33 8.04
CA LEU A 156 -15.38 10.97 7.06
C LEU A 156 -16.71 11.64 7.40
N ALA A 157 -17.10 11.61 8.67
CA ALA A 157 -18.35 12.19 9.13
C ALA A 157 -18.45 13.70 8.87
N VAL A 158 -17.42 14.46 9.23
CA VAL A 158 -17.36 15.90 8.95
C VAL A 158 -17.43 16.18 7.45
N LYS A 159 -16.67 15.44 6.65
CA LYS A 159 -16.65 15.64 5.20
C LYS A 159 -17.99 15.29 4.55
N ALA A 160 -18.64 14.21 5.00
CA ALA A 160 -19.95 13.77 4.50
C ALA A 160 -21.08 14.74 4.91
N ALA A 161 -21.07 15.24 6.15
CA ALA A 161 -22.02 16.24 6.60
C ALA A 161 -21.89 17.56 5.83
N ARG A 162 -20.66 18.02 5.55
CA ARG A 162 -20.40 19.20 4.72
C ARG A 162 -20.82 19.01 3.26
N ALA A 163 -20.90 17.76 2.79
CA ALA A 163 -21.48 17.42 1.50
C ALA A 163 -23.02 17.40 1.50
N GLY A 164 -23.67 17.70 2.62
CA GLY A 164 -25.12 17.80 2.77
C GLY A 164 -25.82 16.53 3.29
N GLY A 165 -25.08 15.52 3.71
CA GLY A 165 -25.64 14.29 4.28
C GLY A 165 -26.06 14.44 5.75
N SER A 166 -27.11 13.72 6.15
CA SER A 166 -27.44 13.47 7.56
C SER A 166 -26.64 12.26 8.04
N VAL A 167 -25.57 12.50 8.81
CA VAL A 167 -24.54 11.48 9.10
C VAL A 167 -24.78 10.77 10.42
N TYR A 168 -24.62 9.45 10.41
CA TYR A 168 -24.76 8.53 11.53
C TYR A 168 -23.47 7.72 11.69
N VAL A 169 -22.72 8.01 12.75
CA VAL A 169 -21.46 7.34 13.07
C VAL A 169 -21.69 6.26 14.10
N GLU A 170 -21.16 5.07 13.84
CA GLU A 170 -21.15 3.96 14.79
C GLU A 170 -19.73 3.41 14.93
N ALA A 171 -19.12 3.55 16.11
CA ALA A 171 -17.76 3.12 16.35
C ALA A 171 -17.53 2.68 17.80
N PRO A 172 -16.55 1.80 18.08
CA PRO A 172 -16.21 1.41 19.46
C PRO A 172 -15.79 2.58 20.35
N SER A 173 -15.18 3.61 19.75
CA SER A 173 -14.85 4.89 20.39
C SER A 173 -15.38 6.03 19.54
N THR A 174 -16.00 7.01 20.18
CA THR A 174 -16.65 8.16 19.50
C THR A 174 -16.12 9.50 19.99
N THR A 175 -15.22 9.52 20.96
CA THR A 175 -14.76 10.75 21.64
C THR A 175 -13.97 11.64 20.69
N VAL A 176 -13.00 11.08 19.92
CA VAL A 176 -12.23 11.85 18.95
C VAL A 176 -13.13 12.38 17.84
N ALA A 177 -14.03 11.53 17.30
CA ALA A 177 -14.96 11.95 16.26
C ALA A 177 -15.85 13.10 16.71
N ALA A 178 -16.33 13.05 17.94
CA ALA A 178 -17.14 14.10 18.54
C ALA A 178 -16.36 15.41 18.73
N ALA A 179 -15.14 15.33 19.26
CA ALA A 179 -14.28 16.50 19.44
C ALA A 179 -13.96 17.19 18.11
N ILE A 180 -13.65 16.39 17.08
CA ILE A 180 -13.41 16.87 15.71
C ILE A 180 -14.68 17.51 15.11
N GLY A 181 -15.85 16.92 15.33
CA GLY A 181 -17.12 17.50 14.91
C GLY A 181 -17.38 18.88 15.54
N LEU A 182 -17.15 19.01 16.84
CA LEU A 182 -17.28 20.31 17.53
C LEU A 182 -16.29 21.35 17.01
N LEU A 183 -15.04 20.97 16.80
CA LEU A 183 -14.00 21.85 16.27
C LEU A 183 -14.34 22.29 14.83
N ALA A 184 -14.89 21.40 14.02
CA ALA A 184 -15.27 21.66 12.63
C ALA A 184 -16.65 22.34 12.47
N ASP A 185 -17.31 22.71 13.55
CA ASP A 185 -18.69 23.26 13.59
C ASP A 185 -19.70 22.37 12.83
N THR A 186 -19.52 21.06 12.93
CA THR A 186 -20.34 20.07 12.21
C THR A 186 -21.02 19.14 13.22
N ASP A 187 -22.31 18.89 13.03
CA ASP A 187 -23.10 18.00 13.87
C ASP A 187 -23.45 16.70 13.14
N PHE A 188 -23.38 15.60 13.85
CA PHE A 188 -23.78 14.27 13.39
C PHE A 188 -24.14 13.37 14.57
N GLU A 189 -24.93 12.34 14.30
CA GLU A 189 -25.38 11.39 15.33
C GLU A 189 -24.29 10.35 15.60
N LEU A 190 -23.98 10.12 16.88
CA LEU A 190 -22.90 9.24 17.34
C LEU A 190 -23.46 8.09 18.18
N HIS A 191 -23.01 6.87 17.87
CA HIS A 191 -23.32 5.67 18.61
C HIS A 191 -22.04 4.92 18.97
N ARG A 192 -21.83 4.69 20.27
CA ARG A 192 -20.67 3.93 20.75
C ARG A 192 -20.99 2.44 20.74
N ALA A 193 -20.64 1.76 19.66
CA ALA A 193 -20.87 0.32 19.48
C ALA A 193 -19.90 -0.24 18.44
N ASP A 194 -19.62 -1.55 18.49
CA ASP A 194 -18.97 -2.25 17.41
C ASP A 194 -20.00 -2.71 16.38
N PRO A 195 -19.93 -2.25 15.13
CA PRO A 195 -20.97 -2.53 14.13
C PRO A 195 -21.18 -4.02 13.83
N ILE A 196 -20.17 -4.85 14.05
CA ILE A 196 -20.24 -6.29 13.77
C ILE A 196 -20.75 -7.07 14.95
N SER A 197 -20.13 -6.91 16.12
CA SER A 197 -20.45 -7.73 17.31
C SER A 197 -21.65 -7.24 18.11
N GLY A 198 -22.00 -5.97 17.99
CA GLY A 198 -23.10 -5.38 18.74
C GLY A 198 -23.64 -4.11 18.07
N PRO A 199 -24.27 -4.22 16.88
CA PRO A 199 -24.80 -3.05 16.17
C PRO A 199 -25.85 -2.33 17.00
N SER A 200 -25.81 -1.01 17.00
CA SER A 200 -26.72 -0.14 17.74
C SER A 200 -27.73 0.59 16.85
N MET A 201 -27.47 0.63 15.55
CA MET A 201 -28.35 1.26 14.56
C MET A 201 -29.57 0.37 14.28
N ILE A 202 -30.47 0.28 15.27
CA ILE A 202 -31.67 -0.56 15.25
C ILE A 202 -32.90 0.32 15.40
N LYS A 203 -33.92 0.03 14.61
CA LYS A 203 -35.27 0.62 14.75
C LYS A 203 -36.31 -0.49 14.72
N ASP A 204 -37.19 -0.51 15.70
CA ASP A 204 -38.30 -1.49 15.81
C ASP A 204 -37.81 -2.97 15.73
N GLY A 205 -36.63 -3.25 16.32
CA GLY A 205 -36.05 -4.61 16.36
C GLY A 205 -35.34 -5.05 15.08
N VAL A 206 -35.30 -4.21 14.04
CA VAL A 206 -34.58 -4.45 12.79
C VAL A 206 -33.49 -3.45 12.56
N LEU A 207 -32.51 -3.81 11.75
CA LEU A 207 -31.41 -2.91 11.38
C LEU A 207 -31.97 -1.70 10.61
N ARG A 208 -31.59 -0.50 11.07
CA ARG A 208 -31.94 0.75 10.40
C ARG A 208 -31.32 0.78 8.99
N GLN A 209 -32.10 1.27 8.02
CA GLN A 209 -31.66 1.43 6.65
C GLN A 209 -31.18 2.87 6.38
N PHE A 210 -30.14 2.99 5.57
CA PHE A 210 -29.52 4.24 5.16
C PHE A 210 -29.44 4.33 3.63
N ASP A 211 -29.43 5.53 3.10
CA ASP A 211 -29.29 5.74 1.64
C ASP A 211 -27.88 5.39 1.17
N VAL A 212 -26.87 5.84 1.90
CA VAL A 212 -25.46 5.73 1.55
C VAL A 212 -24.66 5.22 2.75
N ALA A 213 -23.65 4.38 2.51
CA ALA A 213 -22.64 4.08 3.51
C ALA A 213 -21.23 4.41 3.00
N ILE A 214 -20.43 5.00 3.88
CA ILE A 214 -19.02 5.29 3.65
C ILE A 214 -18.22 4.69 4.79
N ALA A 215 -17.30 3.78 4.49
CA ALA A 215 -16.62 3.05 5.55
C ALA A 215 -15.12 2.85 5.27
N PHE A 216 -14.35 3.01 6.33
CA PHE A 216 -12.94 2.61 6.39
C PHE A 216 -12.74 1.71 7.62
N PRO A 217 -13.16 0.42 7.52
CA PRO A 217 -13.02 -0.50 8.64
C PRO A 217 -11.55 -0.78 8.95
N PRO A 218 -11.20 -1.19 10.18
CA PRO A 218 -9.84 -1.59 10.53
C PRO A 218 -9.36 -2.72 9.60
N LEU A 219 -8.28 -2.45 8.83
CA LEU A 219 -7.73 -3.41 7.87
C LEU A 219 -7.06 -4.57 8.63
N GLY A 220 -7.41 -5.80 8.30
CA GLY A 220 -6.83 -7.00 8.89
C GLY A 220 -7.50 -7.53 10.15
N ILE A 221 -8.54 -6.87 10.62
CA ILE A 221 -9.28 -7.35 11.78
C ILE A 221 -9.87 -8.74 11.54
N LYS A 222 -9.79 -9.57 12.56
CA LYS A 222 -10.48 -10.87 12.62
C LYS A 222 -11.41 -10.87 13.80
N TYR A 223 -12.61 -11.35 13.60
CA TYR A 223 -13.59 -11.52 14.66
C TYR A 223 -13.59 -12.98 15.17
N LYS A 224 -14.15 -13.19 16.34
CA LYS A 224 -14.42 -14.55 16.82
C LYS A 224 -15.51 -15.17 15.93
N SER A 225 -15.34 -16.42 15.49
CA SER A 225 -16.30 -17.12 14.62
C SER A 225 -17.72 -17.21 15.20
N GLU A 226 -17.81 -17.18 16.53
CA GLU A 226 -19.09 -17.18 17.25
C GLU A 226 -19.95 -15.94 16.93
N ILE A 227 -19.34 -14.79 16.63
CA ILE A 227 -20.07 -13.55 16.30
C ILE A 227 -20.92 -13.77 15.05
N ALA A 228 -20.34 -14.37 14.01
CA ALA A 228 -21.06 -14.64 12.78
C ALA A 228 -22.13 -15.74 12.95
N THR A 229 -21.89 -16.74 13.79
CA THR A 229 -22.84 -17.84 14.02
C THR A 229 -24.01 -17.47 14.94
N LYS A 230 -23.81 -16.49 15.82
CA LYS A 230 -24.80 -15.99 16.77
C LYS A 230 -25.46 -14.66 16.33
N ASP A 231 -25.22 -14.24 15.08
CA ASP A 231 -25.78 -12.99 14.58
C ASP A 231 -27.32 -13.02 14.54
N TRP A 232 -27.93 -12.17 15.35
CA TRP A 232 -29.38 -12.09 15.48
C TRP A 232 -30.08 -11.64 14.20
N PHE A 233 -29.38 -10.85 13.37
CA PHE A 233 -29.95 -10.26 12.16
C PHE A 233 -29.72 -11.10 10.90
N GLY A 234 -29.02 -12.24 11.01
CA GLY A 234 -28.75 -13.13 9.89
C GLY A 234 -27.84 -12.51 8.81
N ARG A 235 -26.97 -11.56 9.17
CA ARG A 235 -26.09 -10.83 8.22
C ARG A 235 -25.01 -11.69 7.59
N PHE A 236 -24.57 -12.76 8.24
CA PHE A 236 -23.31 -13.44 7.98
C PHE A 236 -23.48 -14.91 7.56
N PRO A 237 -23.96 -15.17 6.32
CA PRO A 237 -24.24 -16.54 5.87
C PRO A 237 -22.97 -17.42 5.77
N GLU A 238 -21.78 -16.83 5.52
CA GLU A 238 -20.50 -17.54 5.43
C GLU A 238 -20.00 -18.06 6.79
N ARG A 239 -20.54 -17.60 7.91
CA ARG A 239 -20.14 -17.98 9.28
C ARG A 239 -18.62 -17.89 9.48
N THR A 240 -18.01 -16.84 8.96
CA THR A 240 -16.56 -16.63 8.91
C THR A 240 -16.07 -15.71 10.02
N ALA A 241 -14.77 -15.77 10.30
CA ALA A 241 -14.03 -14.81 11.14
C ALA A 241 -13.41 -13.65 10.33
N SER A 242 -13.57 -13.66 9.00
CA SER A 242 -12.98 -12.66 8.11
C SER A 242 -13.64 -11.30 8.28
N GLY A 243 -12.91 -10.34 8.86
CA GLY A 243 -13.43 -9.00 9.12
C GLY A 243 -13.88 -8.28 7.85
N VAL A 244 -13.18 -8.45 6.74
CA VAL A 244 -13.57 -7.82 5.47
C VAL A 244 -14.88 -8.36 4.93
N VAL A 245 -15.14 -9.67 5.05
CA VAL A 245 -16.42 -10.27 4.65
C VAL A 245 -17.53 -9.76 5.53
N LEU A 246 -17.34 -9.78 6.86
CA LEU A 246 -18.32 -9.30 7.83
C LEU A 246 -18.66 -7.82 7.62
N SER A 247 -17.65 -6.98 7.36
CA SER A 247 -17.85 -5.55 7.11
C SER A 247 -18.70 -5.29 5.85
N VAL A 248 -18.38 -5.96 4.74
CA VAL A 248 -19.19 -5.82 3.51
C VAL A 248 -20.62 -6.32 3.72
N ARG A 249 -20.80 -7.48 4.38
CA ARG A 249 -22.13 -8.03 4.68
C ARG A 249 -22.95 -7.10 5.56
N HIS A 250 -22.33 -6.52 6.59
CA HIS A 250 -23.00 -5.56 7.46
C HIS A 250 -23.51 -4.34 6.70
N LEU A 251 -22.67 -3.76 5.84
CA LEU A 251 -23.07 -2.61 5.04
C LEU A 251 -24.19 -2.95 4.03
N LEU A 252 -24.13 -4.14 3.41
CA LEU A 252 -25.20 -4.61 2.53
C LEU A 252 -26.54 -4.79 3.25
N ALA A 253 -26.51 -5.12 4.55
CA ALA A 253 -27.70 -5.28 5.36
C ALA A 253 -28.31 -3.94 5.81
N GLN A 254 -27.57 -2.83 5.79
CA GLN A 254 -28.03 -1.53 6.28
C GLN A 254 -28.03 -0.41 5.24
N THR A 255 -27.69 -0.67 3.98
CA THR A 255 -27.60 0.37 2.95
C THR A 255 -28.43 0.03 1.73
N GLN A 256 -29.15 1.00 1.20
CA GLN A 256 -30.08 0.80 0.09
C GLN A 256 -29.50 1.19 -1.28
N ARG A 257 -28.76 2.31 -1.37
CA ARG A 257 -28.38 2.90 -2.66
C ARG A 257 -26.90 2.74 -3.01
N LYS A 258 -26.00 3.13 -2.14
CA LYS A 258 -24.56 3.12 -2.45
C LYS A 258 -23.69 2.84 -1.24
N ILE A 259 -22.72 1.98 -1.40
CA ILE A 259 -21.67 1.69 -0.43
C ILE A 259 -20.32 2.04 -1.04
N VAL A 260 -19.50 2.80 -0.32
CA VAL A 260 -18.09 3.03 -0.63
C VAL A 260 -17.27 2.56 0.57
N ILE A 261 -16.48 1.51 0.38
CA ILE A 261 -15.74 0.87 1.48
C ILE A 261 -14.29 0.62 1.10
N ALA A 262 -13.36 0.89 2.02
CA ALA A 262 -11.99 0.40 1.94
C ALA A 262 -11.92 -1.08 2.36
N ILE A 263 -11.28 -1.89 1.55
CA ILE A 263 -11.17 -3.35 1.75
C ILE A 263 -9.72 -3.82 1.66
N GLN A 264 -9.40 -4.89 2.39
CA GLN A 264 -8.17 -5.61 2.14
C GLN A 264 -8.22 -6.33 0.80
N ASN A 265 -7.07 -6.36 0.11
CA ASN A 265 -6.95 -6.96 -1.22
C ASN A 265 -7.24 -8.46 -1.26
N ASN A 266 -7.16 -9.18 -0.12
CA ASN A 266 -7.52 -10.60 -0.05
C ASN A 266 -8.98 -10.86 -0.45
N LEU A 267 -9.91 -9.93 -0.20
CA LEU A 267 -11.29 -10.05 -0.68
C LEU A 267 -11.34 -10.23 -2.21
N LEU A 268 -10.41 -9.66 -2.95
CA LEU A 268 -10.45 -9.64 -4.42
C LEU A 268 -10.08 -10.97 -5.06
N PHE A 269 -9.39 -11.89 -4.34
CA PHE A 269 -8.86 -13.12 -4.94
C PHE A 269 -8.90 -14.37 -4.06
N SER A 270 -9.00 -14.25 -2.72
CA SER A 270 -8.93 -15.42 -1.83
C SER A 270 -10.10 -16.37 -2.03
N SER A 271 -9.88 -17.64 -1.74
CA SER A 271 -10.90 -18.70 -1.70
C SER A 271 -11.73 -18.64 -0.40
N GLY A 272 -12.70 -19.52 -0.27
CA GLY A 272 -13.51 -19.63 0.96
C GLY A 272 -14.60 -18.56 1.04
N ALA A 273 -14.76 -17.95 2.19
CA ALA A 273 -15.81 -16.95 2.47
C ALA A 273 -15.71 -15.72 1.55
N GLU A 274 -14.51 -15.27 1.25
CA GLU A 274 -14.26 -14.16 0.32
C GLU A 274 -14.76 -14.50 -1.08
N ARG A 275 -14.51 -15.73 -1.56
CA ARG A 275 -15.03 -16.19 -2.85
C ARG A 275 -16.55 -16.25 -2.86
N SER A 276 -17.16 -16.82 -1.82
CA SER A 276 -18.62 -16.91 -1.70
C SER A 276 -19.28 -15.53 -1.74
N LEU A 277 -18.72 -14.56 -1.03
CA LEU A 277 -19.19 -13.18 -1.08
C LEU A 277 -19.05 -12.57 -2.50
N ARG A 278 -17.89 -12.72 -3.15
CA ARG A 278 -17.68 -12.21 -4.53
C ARG A 278 -18.68 -12.82 -5.52
N GLU A 279 -18.89 -14.13 -5.45
CA GLU A 279 -19.85 -14.82 -6.33
C GLU A 279 -21.27 -14.27 -6.16
N GLU A 280 -21.69 -14.01 -4.93
CA GLU A 280 -23.01 -13.43 -4.68
C GLU A 280 -23.09 -11.99 -5.20
N LEU A 281 -22.09 -11.15 -4.90
CA LEU A 281 -22.05 -9.76 -5.38
C LEU A 281 -22.09 -9.68 -6.91
N LEU A 282 -21.38 -10.56 -7.59
CA LEU A 282 -21.36 -10.64 -9.05
C LEU A 282 -22.71 -11.14 -9.62
N ARG A 283 -23.29 -12.21 -9.04
CA ARG A 283 -24.62 -12.70 -9.48
C ARG A 283 -25.71 -11.67 -9.27
N ARG A 284 -25.68 -10.93 -8.16
CA ARG A 284 -26.59 -9.84 -7.88
C ARG A 284 -26.27 -8.56 -8.64
N ARG A 285 -25.11 -8.53 -9.36
CA ARG A 285 -24.63 -7.34 -10.08
C ARG A 285 -24.52 -6.09 -9.20
N CYS A 286 -24.02 -6.28 -7.98
CA CYS A 286 -23.90 -5.20 -7.00
C CYS A 286 -22.62 -4.37 -7.16
N ILE A 287 -21.57 -4.90 -7.83
CA ILE A 287 -20.26 -4.22 -7.90
C ILE A 287 -20.30 -3.16 -8.98
N GLN A 288 -20.13 -1.90 -8.60
CA GLN A 288 -20.03 -0.77 -9.50
C GLN A 288 -18.57 -0.49 -9.90
N ALA A 289 -17.66 -0.45 -8.92
CA ALA A 289 -16.24 -0.22 -9.19
C ALA A 289 -15.33 -0.94 -8.18
N VAL A 290 -14.14 -1.31 -8.68
CA VAL A 290 -13.00 -1.79 -7.88
C VAL A 290 -11.81 -0.90 -8.17
N ILE A 291 -11.23 -0.28 -7.15
CA ILE A 291 -10.21 0.74 -7.28
C ILE A 291 -8.98 0.29 -6.50
N ALA A 292 -7.87 0.02 -7.19
CA ALA A 292 -6.60 -0.28 -6.55
C ALA A 292 -5.96 1.01 -6.04
N MET A 293 -5.60 1.01 -4.77
CA MET A 293 -4.93 2.12 -4.11
C MET A 293 -3.41 1.87 -4.03
N PRO A 294 -2.58 2.92 -4.12
CA PRO A 294 -1.13 2.77 -3.98
C PRO A 294 -0.75 2.27 -2.57
N SER A 295 0.33 1.52 -2.49
CA SER A 295 0.94 1.16 -1.21
C SER A 295 1.61 2.38 -0.56
N GLY A 296 1.72 2.38 0.78
CA GLY A 296 2.40 3.44 1.53
C GLY A 296 1.57 4.71 1.76
N LEU A 297 0.25 4.67 1.53
CA LEU A 297 -0.67 5.78 1.86
C LEU A 297 -0.88 5.94 3.36
N LEU A 298 -0.96 4.84 4.10
CA LEU A 298 -1.26 4.87 5.53
C LEU A 298 0.01 5.15 6.34
N SER A 299 -0.07 6.06 7.33
CA SER A 299 1.08 6.49 8.12
C SER A 299 1.77 5.33 8.84
N ASN A 300 0.97 4.46 9.47
CA ASN A 300 1.44 3.42 10.39
C ASN A 300 1.39 2.01 9.79
N SER A 301 1.10 1.89 8.48
CA SER A 301 0.99 0.58 7.83
C SER A 301 1.43 0.65 6.37
N ASN A 302 2.09 -0.42 5.91
CA ASN A 302 2.37 -0.64 4.49
C ASN A 302 1.33 -1.58 3.85
N VAL A 303 0.20 -1.81 4.51
CA VAL A 303 -0.86 -2.66 3.98
C VAL A 303 -1.47 -2.00 2.76
N SER A 304 -1.44 -2.71 1.63
CA SER A 304 -2.16 -2.32 0.42
C SER A 304 -3.64 -2.61 0.58
N PHE A 305 -4.47 -1.69 0.16
CA PHE A 305 -5.93 -1.83 0.19
C PHE A 305 -6.54 -1.39 -1.14
N SER A 306 -7.80 -1.71 -1.34
CA SER A 306 -8.60 -1.24 -2.48
C SER A 306 -9.88 -0.57 -1.99
N LEU A 307 -10.49 0.26 -2.83
CA LEU A 307 -11.83 0.74 -2.58
C LEU A 307 -12.82 -0.08 -3.41
N LEU A 308 -13.93 -0.44 -2.78
CA LEU A 308 -15.03 -1.14 -3.41
C LEU A 308 -16.27 -0.23 -3.40
N VAL A 309 -16.84 0.00 -4.57
CA VAL A 309 -18.08 0.76 -4.73
C VAL A 309 -19.19 -0.22 -5.09
N LEU A 310 -20.23 -0.29 -4.27
CA LEU A 310 -21.34 -1.19 -4.45
C LEU A 310 -22.67 -0.44 -4.59
N ASN A 311 -23.56 -1.02 -5.39
CA ASN A 311 -24.98 -0.72 -5.40
C ASN A 311 -25.74 -1.92 -4.82
N PRO A 312 -26.25 -1.87 -3.58
CA PRO A 312 -26.95 -2.98 -2.97
C PRO A 312 -28.19 -3.46 -3.74
N SER A 313 -28.82 -2.57 -4.51
CA SER A 313 -29.97 -2.89 -5.38
C SER A 313 -29.58 -3.67 -6.63
N GLY A 314 -28.29 -3.78 -6.93
CA GLY A 314 -27.78 -4.52 -8.09
C GLY A 314 -27.92 -3.77 -9.42
N GLY A 315 -27.99 -4.54 -10.52
CA GLY A 315 -28.23 -3.99 -11.88
C GLY A 315 -26.97 -3.51 -12.60
N GLN A 316 -25.78 -3.72 -12.08
CA GLN A 316 -24.53 -3.29 -12.71
C GLN A 316 -24.12 -4.27 -13.81
N GLU A 317 -24.32 -3.91 -15.09
CA GLU A 317 -23.94 -4.71 -16.24
C GLU A 317 -22.41 -4.80 -16.44
N LYS A 318 -21.70 -3.76 -16.02
CA LYS A 318 -20.25 -3.66 -16.09
C LYS A 318 -19.67 -3.25 -14.74
N ILE A 319 -18.43 -3.66 -14.49
CA ILE A 319 -17.65 -3.27 -13.34
C ILE A 319 -16.54 -2.36 -13.81
N ARG A 320 -16.40 -1.20 -13.17
CA ARG A 320 -15.31 -0.26 -13.41
C ARG A 320 -14.07 -0.68 -12.62
N PHE A 321 -13.00 -1.06 -13.28
CA PHE A 321 -11.69 -1.31 -12.68
C PHE A 321 -10.80 -0.09 -12.87
N VAL A 322 -10.21 0.42 -11.79
CA VAL A 322 -9.38 1.63 -11.80
C VAL A 322 -8.09 1.40 -11.02
N ASN A 323 -6.95 1.76 -11.60
CA ASN A 323 -5.64 1.74 -10.95
C ASN A 323 -5.21 3.16 -10.58
N LEU A 324 -5.21 3.50 -9.29
CA LEU A 324 -4.73 4.78 -8.79
C LEU A 324 -3.26 4.75 -8.33
N ASP A 325 -2.56 3.62 -8.51
CA ASP A 325 -1.10 3.51 -8.29
C ASP A 325 -0.28 4.01 -9.51
N ALA A 326 -0.86 4.90 -10.28
CA ALA A 326 -0.21 5.50 -11.43
C ALA A 326 0.48 6.83 -11.05
N PRO A 327 1.64 7.19 -11.67
CA PRO A 327 2.42 8.39 -11.32
C PRO A 327 1.64 9.71 -11.38
N GLN A 328 0.60 9.78 -12.21
CA GLN A 328 -0.26 10.95 -12.32
C GLN A 328 -1.17 11.20 -11.11
N PHE A 329 -1.36 10.19 -10.26
CA PHE A 329 -2.19 10.24 -9.05
C PHE A 329 -1.38 10.15 -7.77
N THR A 330 -0.08 9.83 -7.87
CA THR A 330 0.78 9.59 -6.72
C THR A 330 1.98 10.50 -6.69
N LYS A 331 2.32 11.01 -5.51
CA LYS A 331 3.54 11.75 -5.25
C LYS A 331 4.33 11.04 -4.17
N ALA A 332 5.56 10.67 -4.45
CA ALA A 332 6.43 10.05 -3.46
C ALA A 332 6.84 11.08 -2.39
N LEU A 333 6.61 10.75 -1.12
CA LEU A 333 7.08 11.51 0.04
C LEU A 333 8.41 10.94 0.56
N SER A 334 8.58 9.62 0.47
CA SER A 334 9.82 8.89 0.80
C SER A 334 9.89 7.59 0.01
N LYS A 335 10.91 6.75 0.27
CA LYS A 335 11.01 5.40 -0.35
C LYS A 335 9.79 4.51 -0.10
N ALA A 336 9.09 4.71 1.01
CA ALA A 336 7.99 3.84 1.46
C ALA A 336 6.66 4.56 1.60
N LYS A 337 6.59 5.87 1.40
CA LYS A 337 5.39 6.68 1.61
C LYS A 337 5.04 7.48 0.37
N VAL A 338 3.76 7.48 0.05
CA VAL A 338 3.18 8.22 -1.06
C VAL A 338 1.98 9.05 -0.60
N GLU A 339 1.70 10.10 -1.33
CA GLU A 339 0.51 10.95 -1.17
C GLU A 339 -0.31 10.91 -2.46
N LEU A 340 -1.63 10.90 -2.33
CA LEU A 340 -2.52 11.07 -3.47
C LEU A 340 -2.66 12.56 -3.81
N HIS A 341 -2.66 12.86 -5.10
CA HIS A 341 -2.94 14.21 -5.59
C HIS A 341 -3.94 14.15 -6.74
N ASN A 342 -4.59 15.29 -7.02
CA ASN A 342 -5.60 15.39 -8.07
C ASN A 342 -6.85 14.49 -7.86
N VAL A 343 -7.38 14.49 -6.64
CA VAL A 343 -8.57 13.69 -6.26
C VAL A 343 -9.77 13.92 -7.18
N PRO A 344 -10.07 15.15 -7.66
CA PRO A 344 -11.17 15.35 -8.64
C PRO A 344 -11.01 14.48 -9.89
N ALA A 345 -9.82 14.43 -10.49
CA ALA A 345 -9.58 13.60 -11.67
C ALA A 345 -9.71 12.09 -11.37
N MET A 346 -9.41 11.65 -10.15
CA MET A 346 -9.65 10.26 -9.74
C MET A 346 -11.13 9.94 -9.69
N ILE A 347 -11.94 10.84 -9.13
CA ILE A 347 -13.39 10.69 -9.06
C ILE A 347 -13.98 10.63 -10.48
N ASP A 348 -13.58 11.55 -11.35
CA ASP A 348 -14.01 11.58 -12.75
C ASP A 348 -13.62 10.29 -13.48
N LEU A 349 -12.40 9.76 -13.25
CA LEU A 349 -11.93 8.51 -13.84
C LEU A 349 -12.77 7.30 -13.41
N VAL A 350 -13.17 7.26 -12.13
CA VAL A 350 -14.03 6.18 -11.60
C VAL A 350 -15.45 6.28 -12.17
N GLN A 351 -15.98 7.49 -12.29
CA GLN A 351 -17.35 7.73 -12.74
C GLN A 351 -17.50 7.67 -14.27
N SER A 352 -16.41 7.89 -15.01
CA SER A 352 -16.37 7.82 -16.47
C SER A 352 -16.41 6.36 -16.95
N ASP A 353 -17.03 6.13 -18.11
CA ASP A 353 -17.00 4.82 -18.80
C ASP A 353 -15.89 4.75 -19.87
N GLN A 354 -15.06 5.79 -19.99
CA GLN A 354 -13.97 5.84 -20.96
C GLN A 354 -12.84 4.86 -20.57
N THR A 355 -12.40 4.07 -21.54
CA THR A 355 -11.21 3.22 -21.39
C THR A 355 -9.94 4.07 -21.46
N THR A 356 -9.10 3.97 -20.44
CA THR A 356 -7.80 4.65 -20.37
C THR A 356 -6.70 3.64 -20.01
N GLY A 357 -5.44 4.11 -19.91
CA GLY A 357 -4.33 3.30 -19.37
C GLY A 357 -4.57 2.79 -17.95
N ASP A 358 -5.35 3.52 -17.16
CA ASP A 358 -5.54 3.29 -15.74
C ASP A 358 -6.97 2.86 -15.37
N ALA A 359 -7.87 2.78 -16.35
CA ALA A 359 -9.26 2.39 -16.09
C ALA A 359 -9.93 1.67 -17.26
N LEU A 360 -10.69 0.61 -16.93
CA LEU A 360 -11.43 -0.22 -17.88
C LEU A 360 -12.77 -0.64 -17.28
N SER A 361 -13.84 -0.58 -18.07
CA SER A 361 -15.15 -1.16 -17.73
C SER A 361 -15.26 -2.55 -18.34
N VAL A 362 -15.48 -3.58 -17.50
CA VAL A 362 -15.54 -4.99 -17.89
C VAL A 362 -16.96 -5.51 -17.63
N PRO A 363 -17.57 -6.26 -18.60
CA PRO A 363 -18.85 -6.90 -18.36
C PRO A 363 -18.84 -7.80 -17.12
N THR A 364 -19.86 -7.71 -16.28
CA THR A 364 -19.94 -8.50 -15.03
C THR A 364 -19.93 -10.01 -15.33
N ALA A 365 -20.48 -10.43 -16.47
CA ALA A 365 -20.45 -11.81 -16.92
C ALA A 365 -19.04 -12.34 -17.18
N ASP A 366 -18.16 -11.50 -17.75
CA ASP A 366 -16.76 -11.87 -18.03
C ASP A 366 -15.96 -12.03 -16.75
N VAL A 367 -16.22 -11.17 -15.76
CA VAL A 367 -15.58 -11.25 -14.42
C VAL A 367 -16.04 -12.53 -13.71
N LEU A 368 -17.32 -12.87 -13.81
CA LEU A 368 -17.87 -14.10 -13.24
C LEU A 368 -17.24 -15.35 -13.88
N ALA A 369 -17.04 -15.34 -15.21
CA ALA A 369 -16.37 -16.40 -15.94
C ALA A 369 -14.86 -16.52 -15.65
N ASN A 370 -14.22 -15.42 -15.22
CA ASN A 370 -12.80 -15.37 -14.87
C ASN A 370 -12.58 -15.69 -13.37
N ASP A 371 -13.11 -16.82 -12.90
CA ASP A 371 -12.96 -17.33 -11.52
C ASP A 371 -13.30 -16.29 -10.44
N THR A 372 -14.23 -15.38 -10.74
CA THR A 372 -14.65 -14.29 -9.83
C THR A 372 -13.52 -13.39 -9.32
N GLN A 373 -12.41 -13.31 -10.03
CA GLN A 373 -11.26 -12.51 -9.66
C GLN A 373 -11.57 -11.01 -9.85
N LEU A 374 -11.33 -10.21 -8.83
CA LEU A 374 -11.60 -8.77 -8.82
C LEU A 374 -10.32 -7.93 -8.75
N GLN A 375 -9.15 -8.55 -8.88
CA GLN A 375 -7.86 -7.83 -8.85
C GLN A 375 -7.76 -6.89 -10.07
N VAL A 376 -7.56 -5.60 -9.82
CA VAL A 376 -7.53 -4.55 -10.85
C VAL A 376 -6.46 -4.81 -11.91
N ASN A 377 -5.27 -5.28 -11.50
CA ASN A 377 -4.15 -5.57 -12.40
C ASN A 377 -4.41 -6.72 -13.41
N ARG A 378 -5.50 -7.48 -13.25
CA ARG A 378 -5.92 -8.47 -14.25
C ARG A 378 -6.67 -7.85 -15.42
N TYR A 379 -7.27 -6.68 -15.21
CA TYR A 379 -8.12 -6.00 -16.19
C TYR A 379 -7.48 -4.71 -16.70
N VAL A 380 -6.93 -3.90 -15.81
CA VAL A 380 -6.24 -2.66 -16.12
C VAL A 380 -4.75 -2.94 -16.22
N LEU A 381 -4.30 -3.17 -17.44
CA LEU A 381 -2.90 -3.42 -17.73
C LEU A 381 -2.20 -2.08 -18.06
N PRO A 382 -0.98 -1.85 -17.55
CA PRO A 382 -0.17 -0.72 -17.98
C PRO A 382 -0.05 -0.67 -19.51
N GLU A 383 0.07 0.51 -20.06
CA GLU A 383 0.19 0.69 -21.52
C GLU A 383 1.36 -0.13 -22.10
N THR A 384 2.46 -0.20 -21.36
CA THR A 384 3.61 -1.04 -21.69
C THR A 384 3.24 -2.52 -21.80
N THR A 385 2.47 -3.03 -20.85
CA THR A 385 2.02 -4.44 -20.84
C THR A 385 1.03 -4.72 -21.98
N ARG A 386 0.12 -3.77 -22.30
CA ARG A 386 -0.77 -3.90 -23.45
C ARG A 386 -0.01 -3.89 -24.77
N LYS A 387 0.95 -2.97 -24.95
CA LYS A 387 1.85 -2.94 -26.11
C LYS A 387 2.63 -4.24 -26.24
N LEU A 388 3.10 -4.79 -25.11
CA LEU A 388 3.78 -6.07 -25.06
C LEU A 388 2.86 -7.22 -25.53
N GLN A 389 1.63 -7.31 -25.01
CA GLN A 389 0.68 -8.33 -25.42
C GLN A 389 0.35 -8.25 -26.92
N THR A 390 0.13 -7.03 -27.43
CA THR A 390 -0.09 -6.82 -28.86
C THR A 390 1.12 -7.24 -29.70
N LEU A 391 2.33 -6.93 -29.23
CA LEU A 391 3.56 -7.34 -29.89
C LEU A 391 3.72 -8.87 -29.93
N LEU A 392 3.51 -9.53 -28.78
CA LEU A 392 3.56 -11.00 -28.66
C LEU A 392 2.52 -11.70 -29.57
N ALA A 393 1.30 -11.14 -29.68
CA ALA A 393 0.25 -11.68 -30.54
C ALA A 393 0.57 -11.56 -32.05
N ASN A 394 1.36 -10.55 -32.44
CA ASN A 394 1.66 -10.26 -33.84
C ASN A 394 3.09 -10.68 -34.28
N THR A 395 3.87 -11.29 -33.39
CA THR A 395 5.26 -11.68 -33.64
C THR A 395 5.43 -13.18 -33.39
N ARG A 396 6.39 -13.80 -34.07
CA ARG A 396 6.74 -15.19 -33.78
C ARG A 396 7.32 -15.31 -32.37
N THR A 397 6.76 -16.21 -31.58
CA THR A 397 7.16 -16.44 -30.20
C THR A 397 7.45 -17.91 -29.93
N THR A 398 8.21 -18.18 -28.88
CA THR A 398 8.46 -19.52 -28.35
C THR A 398 8.60 -19.44 -26.84
N THR A 399 8.70 -20.57 -26.14
CA THR A 399 8.98 -20.57 -24.70
C THR A 399 10.48 -20.49 -24.45
N LEU A 400 10.89 -19.81 -23.37
CA LEU A 400 12.31 -19.73 -23.00
C LEU A 400 12.93 -21.12 -22.80
N GLY A 401 12.16 -22.09 -22.28
CA GLY A 401 12.60 -23.46 -22.08
C GLY A 401 12.90 -24.24 -23.37
N GLU A 402 12.36 -23.81 -24.52
CA GLU A 402 12.70 -24.37 -25.83
C GLU A 402 14.04 -23.85 -26.37
N LEU A 403 14.47 -22.67 -25.92
CA LEU A 403 15.72 -22.04 -26.36
C LEU A 403 16.91 -22.41 -25.46
N VAL A 404 16.69 -22.59 -24.17
CA VAL A 404 17.75 -22.73 -23.18
C VAL A 404 17.51 -23.87 -22.20
N THR A 405 18.62 -24.48 -21.77
CA THR A 405 18.65 -25.35 -20.59
C THR A 405 18.95 -24.50 -19.36
N THR A 406 18.17 -24.67 -18.28
CA THR A 406 18.41 -23.97 -17.02
C THR A 406 19.37 -24.76 -16.13
N VAL A 407 20.42 -24.11 -15.62
CA VAL A 407 21.37 -24.72 -14.70
C VAL A 407 21.26 -24.01 -13.34
N ARG A 408 21.04 -24.80 -12.29
CA ARG A 408 20.96 -24.28 -10.92
C ARG A 408 22.36 -23.99 -10.37
N PRO A 409 22.50 -22.98 -9.48
CA PRO A 409 23.77 -22.70 -8.83
C PRO A 409 24.26 -23.91 -8.02
N MET A 410 25.58 -24.04 -7.93
CA MET A 410 26.22 -25.04 -7.08
C MET A 410 26.07 -24.65 -5.60
N SER A 411 25.73 -25.61 -4.75
CA SER A 411 25.75 -25.39 -3.30
C SER A 411 27.20 -25.22 -2.85
N VAL A 412 27.51 -24.07 -2.26
CA VAL A 412 28.81 -23.82 -1.63
C VAL A 412 28.78 -24.50 -0.27
N SER A 413 29.36 -25.71 -0.16
CA SER A 413 29.65 -26.33 1.12
C SER A 413 31.10 -26.01 1.48
N VAL A 414 31.32 -25.46 2.67
CA VAL A 414 32.66 -25.31 3.23
C VAL A 414 33.17 -26.72 3.55
N GLY A 415 33.88 -27.33 2.60
CA GLY A 415 34.59 -28.58 2.83
C GLY A 415 35.79 -28.35 3.75
N ASP A 416 36.31 -29.46 4.30
CA ASP A 416 37.59 -29.46 5.01
C ASP A 416 38.67 -28.85 4.11
N ASP A 417 39.40 -27.83 4.60
CA ASP A 417 40.37 -27.05 3.82
C ASP A 417 41.38 -27.90 3.00
N ALA A 418 41.63 -29.12 3.43
CA ALA A 418 42.58 -30.06 2.80
C ALA A 418 42.13 -30.55 1.39
N HIS A 419 40.84 -30.52 1.09
CA HIS A 419 40.27 -31.01 -0.18
C HIS A 419 39.47 -29.95 -0.96
N ALA A 420 39.54 -28.69 -0.55
CA ALA A 420 38.84 -27.61 -1.21
C ALA A 420 39.59 -27.13 -2.48
N ILE A 421 38.82 -26.67 -3.48
CA ILE A 421 39.31 -25.92 -4.64
C ILE A 421 38.81 -24.50 -4.57
N ASP A 422 39.67 -23.59 -4.98
CA ASP A 422 39.27 -22.17 -5.14
C ASP A 422 38.47 -21.98 -6.42
N ALA A 423 37.35 -21.27 -6.30
CA ALA A 423 36.49 -20.86 -7.39
C ALA A 423 36.00 -19.42 -7.16
N PHE A 424 35.33 -18.84 -8.12
CA PHE A 424 34.80 -17.49 -8.01
C PHE A 424 33.28 -17.49 -8.28
N GLU A 425 32.55 -16.84 -7.40
CA GLU A 425 31.09 -16.70 -7.51
C GLU A 425 30.75 -15.38 -8.24
N VAL A 426 29.91 -15.49 -9.28
CA VAL A 426 29.29 -14.36 -9.95
C VAL A 426 28.03 -14.00 -9.19
N GLY A 427 28.04 -12.85 -8.52
CA GLY A 427 26.93 -12.30 -7.75
C GLY A 427 26.15 -11.23 -8.50
N VAL A 428 25.16 -10.65 -7.82
CA VAL A 428 24.29 -9.57 -8.35
C VAL A 428 25.09 -8.32 -8.76
N THR A 429 26.18 -8.02 -8.05
CA THR A 429 27.03 -6.86 -8.26
C THR A 429 27.95 -7.00 -9.46
N ASP A 430 28.20 -8.23 -9.90
CA ASP A 430 29.10 -8.53 -11.02
C ASP A 430 28.39 -8.43 -12.38
N LEU A 431 27.06 -8.37 -12.39
CA LEU A 431 26.27 -8.28 -13.62
C LEU A 431 26.19 -6.84 -14.13
N PRO A 432 26.90 -6.53 -15.24
CA PRO A 432 26.86 -5.20 -15.82
C PRO A 432 25.56 -4.98 -16.61
N PRO A 433 25.13 -3.72 -16.77
CA PRO A 433 23.95 -3.39 -17.58
C PRO A 433 24.19 -3.61 -19.09
N TYR A 434 25.44 -3.67 -19.54
CA TYR A 434 25.87 -3.78 -20.93
C TYR A 434 27.08 -4.72 -21.07
N GLY A 435 27.25 -5.33 -22.23
CA GLY A 435 28.42 -6.16 -22.56
C GLY A 435 28.50 -7.44 -21.70
N TYR A 436 29.70 -7.98 -21.59
CA TYR A 436 30.02 -9.18 -20.84
C TYR A 436 30.25 -8.92 -19.35
N ILE A 437 30.07 -9.97 -18.53
CA ILE A 437 30.50 -9.96 -17.12
C ILE A 437 32.01 -9.80 -17.08
N PRO A 438 32.57 -8.71 -16.48
CA PRO A 438 34.00 -8.44 -16.54
C PRO A 438 34.82 -9.41 -15.69
N GLN A 439 34.30 -9.77 -14.51
CA GLN A 439 34.94 -10.71 -13.58
C GLN A 439 33.95 -11.22 -12.55
N ALA A 440 34.24 -12.38 -11.95
CA ALA A 440 33.58 -12.85 -10.74
C ALA A 440 34.34 -12.30 -9.53
N SER A 441 33.64 -11.55 -8.66
CA SER A 441 34.31 -10.79 -7.59
C SER A 441 34.47 -11.56 -6.29
N ARG A 442 33.66 -12.60 -6.04
CA ARG A 442 33.61 -13.30 -4.76
C ARG A 442 34.38 -14.61 -4.78
N PRO A 443 35.53 -14.73 -4.08
CA PRO A 443 36.21 -16.01 -3.93
C PRO A 443 35.39 -16.95 -3.04
N VAL A 444 35.31 -18.22 -3.45
CA VAL A 444 34.62 -19.29 -2.72
C VAL A 444 35.44 -20.55 -2.73
N LYS A 445 35.33 -21.35 -1.67
CA LYS A 445 35.93 -22.68 -1.58
C LYS A 445 34.87 -23.72 -1.85
N LEU A 446 35.14 -24.63 -2.78
CA LEU A 446 34.28 -25.75 -3.14
C LEU A 446 34.92 -27.07 -2.74
N ASP A 447 34.12 -27.97 -2.23
CA ASP A 447 34.59 -29.36 -2.09
C ASP A 447 34.95 -29.95 -3.46
N ARG A 448 36.14 -30.52 -3.59
CA ARG A 448 36.68 -31.06 -4.85
C ARG A 448 35.79 -32.12 -5.47
N TYR A 449 35.29 -33.05 -4.65
CA TYR A 449 34.44 -34.14 -5.13
C TYR A 449 33.11 -33.63 -5.64
N ALA A 450 32.51 -32.69 -4.88
CA ALA A 450 31.27 -32.03 -5.29
C ALA A 450 31.46 -31.19 -6.59
N ALA A 451 32.57 -30.48 -6.72
CA ALA A 451 32.91 -29.71 -7.91
C ALA A 451 33.11 -30.60 -9.14
N ASP A 452 33.83 -31.74 -8.97
CA ASP A 452 34.05 -32.71 -10.06
C ASP A 452 32.75 -33.40 -10.51
N LYS A 453 31.89 -33.74 -9.56
CA LYS A 453 30.58 -34.34 -9.84
C LYS A 453 29.63 -33.36 -10.56
N ASN A 454 29.71 -32.10 -10.22
CA ASN A 454 28.80 -31.05 -10.70
C ASN A 454 29.46 -30.08 -11.71
N LYS A 455 30.39 -30.56 -12.55
CA LYS A 455 31.09 -29.76 -13.56
C LYS A 455 30.17 -28.97 -14.48
N GLN A 456 28.94 -29.41 -14.68
CA GLN A 456 27.93 -28.73 -15.46
C GLN A 456 27.41 -27.42 -14.83
N GLN A 457 27.59 -27.24 -13.52
CA GLN A 457 27.18 -26.05 -12.79
C GLN A 457 28.22 -24.92 -12.84
N PHE A 458 29.45 -25.20 -13.33
CA PHE A 458 30.39 -24.13 -13.68
C PHE A 458 29.89 -23.34 -14.89
N LEU A 459 30.15 -22.05 -14.84
CA LEU A 459 29.84 -21.14 -15.95
C LEU A 459 30.75 -21.42 -17.16
N ARG A 460 30.17 -21.31 -18.33
CA ARG A 460 30.85 -21.47 -19.63
C ARG A 460 30.69 -20.22 -20.47
N GLY A 461 31.53 -20.02 -21.46
CA GLY A 461 31.37 -18.93 -22.42
C GLY A 461 29.98 -18.90 -23.02
N ASN A 462 29.40 -17.72 -23.10
CA ASN A 462 28.02 -17.45 -23.54
C ASN A 462 26.89 -17.98 -22.65
N ASP A 463 27.16 -18.48 -21.45
CA ASP A 463 26.10 -18.69 -20.46
C ASP A 463 25.50 -17.35 -20.05
N ILE A 464 24.17 -17.30 -19.93
CA ILE A 464 23.45 -16.12 -19.45
C ILE A 464 23.12 -16.34 -17.96
N VAL A 465 23.52 -15.39 -17.12
CA VAL A 465 23.24 -15.39 -15.68
C VAL A 465 22.07 -14.46 -15.42
N LEU A 466 20.95 -14.99 -14.94
CA LEU A 466 19.74 -14.24 -14.61
C LEU A 466 19.50 -14.28 -13.09
N ILE A 467 19.35 -13.12 -12.47
CA ILE A 467 18.96 -13.05 -11.05
C ILE A 467 17.46 -13.29 -10.91
N VAL A 468 17.12 -14.33 -10.14
CA VAL A 468 15.74 -14.78 -9.93
C VAL A 468 15.23 -14.55 -8.50
N LYS A 469 16.08 -14.06 -7.58
CA LYS A 469 15.70 -13.79 -6.18
C LYS A 469 16.31 -12.48 -5.69
N GLY A 470 15.51 -11.65 -5.04
CA GLY A 470 15.92 -10.33 -4.52
C GLY A 470 15.93 -9.27 -5.63
N SER A 471 17.09 -8.93 -6.20
CA SER A 471 17.20 -8.00 -7.33
C SER A 471 16.84 -8.67 -8.66
N VAL A 472 15.63 -9.19 -8.76
CA VAL A 472 15.13 -9.96 -9.91
C VAL A 472 15.27 -9.15 -11.22
N GLY A 473 15.57 -9.87 -12.31
CA GLY A 473 15.61 -9.30 -13.65
C GLY A 473 16.99 -8.77 -14.10
N LYS A 474 18.00 -8.72 -13.23
CA LYS A 474 19.37 -8.45 -13.70
C LYS A 474 19.90 -9.60 -14.54
N VAL A 475 20.50 -9.28 -15.70
CA VAL A 475 20.98 -10.24 -16.68
C VAL A 475 22.42 -9.93 -17.04
N GLY A 476 23.29 -10.94 -17.01
CA GLY A 476 24.67 -10.86 -17.49
C GLY A 476 24.97 -12.02 -18.43
N ILE A 477 25.93 -11.85 -19.33
CA ILE A 477 26.45 -12.91 -20.20
C ILE A 477 27.90 -13.16 -19.88
N VAL A 478 28.29 -14.44 -19.82
CA VAL A 478 29.63 -14.89 -19.48
C VAL A 478 30.53 -14.75 -20.71
N PRO A 479 31.75 -14.15 -20.59
CA PRO A 479 32.68 -14.01 -21.72
C PRO A 479 33.20 -15.35 -22.20
N MET A 480 33.63 -15.40 -23.46
CA MET A 480 34.12 -16.65 -24.08
C MET A 480 35.43 -17.18 -23.46
N ASP A 481 36.22 -16.29 -22.89
CA ASP A 481 37.51 -16.60 -22.24
C ASP A 481 37.39 -16.92 -20.74
N VAL A 482 36.18 -17.18 -20.26
CA VAL A 482 35.94 -17.60 -18.87
C VAL A 482 36.82 -18.81 -18.48
N PRO A 483 37.39 -18.87 -17.25
CA PRO A 483 38.17 -19.99 -16.80
C PRO A 483 37.44 -21.34 -16.93
N ARG A 484 38.19 -22.39 -17.25
CA ARG A 484 37.63 -23.75 -17.38
C ARG A 484 37.00 -24.24 -16.06
N PRO A 485 36.01 -25.14 -16.12
CA PRO A 485 35.44 -25.79 -14.92
C PRO A 485 36.54 -26.46 -14.07
N GLY A 486 36.57 -26.13 -12.78
CA GLY A 486 37.58 -26.60 -11.83
C GLY A 486 38.21 -25.45 -11.02
N PRO A 487 39.47 -25.62 -10.57
CA PRO A 487 40.16 -24.57 -9.81
C PRO A 487 40.24 -23.25 -10.61
N GLY A 488 39.85 -22.14 -9.98
CA GLY A 488 39.72 -20.83 -10.61
C GLY A 488 38.49 -20.62 -11.50
N GLY A 489 37.65 -21.65 -11.65
CA GLY A 489 36.42 -21.58 -12.44
C GLY A 489 35.36 -20.70 -11.83
N TRP A 490 34.43 -20.23 -12.64
CA TRP A 490 33.31 -19.40 -12.19
C TRP A 490 32.05 -20.21 -11.93
N ILE A 491 31.29 -19.86 -10.89
CA ILE A 491 29.97 -20.42 -10.57
C ILE A 491 28.96 -19.28 -10.38
N ALA A 492 27.69 -19.58 -10.59
CA ALA A 492 26.62 -18.61 -10.33
C ALA A 492 26.26 -18.56 -8.83
N GLY A 493 25.95 -17.37 -8.32
CA GLY A 493 25.46 -17.18 -6.96
C GLY A 493 24.06 -17.76 -6.73
N GLN A 494 23.70 -18.03 -5.46
CA GLN A 494 22.44 -18.69 -5.06
C GLN A 494 21.16 -17.93 -5.44
N SER A 495 21.27 -16.66 -5.78
CA SER A 495 20.14 -15.82 -6.25
C SER A 495 19.93 -15.87 -7.77
N ALA A 496 20.80 -16.59 -8.49
CA ALA A 496 20.82 -16.65 -9.94
C ALA A 496 20.36 -17.99 -10.50
N ILE A 497 19.97 -18.00 -11.77
CA ILE A 497 19.83 -19.18 -12.63
C ILE A 497 20.68 -18.95 -13.86
N VAL A 498 21.34 -20.00 -14.34
CA VAL A 498 22.11 -19.95 -15.60
C VAL A 498 21.23 -20.45 -16.73
N LEU A 499 21.13 -19.65 -17.80
CA LEU A 499 20.44 -20.02 -19.05
C LEU A 499 21.52 -20.37 -20.08
N ARG A 500 21.54 -21.63 -20.50
CA ARG A 500 22.52 -22.15 -21.47
C ARG A 500 21.82 -22.49 -22.77
N ALA A 501 22.27 -21.94 -23.88
CA ALA A 501 21.68 -22.21 -25.20
C ALA A 501 21.65 -23.71 -25.50
N GLN A 502 20.52 -24.22 -25.99
CA GLN A 502 20.33 -25.63 -26.32
C GLN A 502 20.90 -26.01 -27.69
N SER A 503 20.98 -25.04 -28.59
CA SER A 503 21.39 -25.23 -29.97
C SER A 503 22.27 -24.05 -30.42
N PRO A 504 23.20 -24.26 -31.38
CA PRO A 504 23.97 -23.18 -31.99
C PRO A 504 23.15 -22.11 -32.72
N GLU A 505 21.89 -22.43 -33.05
CA GLU A 505 20.94 -21.49 -33.68
C GLU A 505 20.42 -20.43 -32.71
N VAL A 506 20.51 -20.68 -31.41
CA VAL A 506 20.10 -19.72 -30.38
C VAL A 506 21.28 -18.78 -30.10
N SER A 507 21.14 -17.49 -30.46
CA SER A 507 22.12 -16.47 -30.13
C SER A 507 22.03 -16.04 -28.69
N PRO A 508 23.01 -16.37 -27.82
CA PRO A 508 23.02 -15.92 -26.41
C PRO A 508 23.09 -14.40 -26.27
N CYS A 509 23.80 -13.73 -27.19
CA CYS A 509 23.88 -12.26 -27.21
C CYS A 509 22.55 -11.62 -27.48
N ALA A 510 21.81 -12.11 -28.49
CA ALA A 510 20.48 -11.63 -28.83
C ALA A 510 19.47 -11.87 -27.69
N LEU A 511 19.52 -13.05 -27.08
CA LEU A 511 18.67 -13.36 -25.92
C LEU A 511 19.01 -12.49 -24.70
N THR A 512 20.28 -12.18 -24.47
CA THR A 512 20.73 -11.27 -23.39
C THR A 512 20.20 -9.86 -23.62
N ILE A 513 20.34 -9.30 -24.82
CA ILE A 513 19.78 -7.99 -25.17
C ILE A 513 18.26 -7.99 -25.01
N GLN A 514 17.58 -9.03 -25.50
CA GLN A 514 16.13 -9.13 -25.35
C GLN A 514 15.72 -9.12 -23.88
N LEU A 515 16.35 -9.92 -23.01
CA LEU A 515 16.04 -9.96 -21.58
C LEU A 515 16.38 -8.66 -20.85
N ARG A 516 17.43 -7.94 -21.27
CA ARG A 516 17.80 -6.60 -20.74
C ARG A 516 16.88 -5.49 -21.25
N SER A 517 16.24 -5.67 -22.40
CA SER A 517 15.39 -4.66 -23.02
C SER A 517 14.15 -4.35 -22.15
N PRO A 518 13.49 -3.20 -22.36
CA PRO A 518 12.22 -2.88 -21.68
C PRO A 518 11.17 -3.99 -21.84
N ILE A 519 11.10 -4.62 -23.01
CA ILE A 519 10.18 -5.76 -23.28
C ILE A 519 10.56 -6.96 -22.41
N GLY A 520 11.82 -7.34 -22.37
CA GLY A 520 12.31 -8.46 -21.56
C GLY A 520 12.10 -8.23 -20.07
N GLN A 521 12.30 -7.00 -19.61
CA GLN A 521 12.08 -6.65 -18.20
C GLN A 521 10.59 -6.71 -17.82
N GLU A 522 9.68 -6.29 -18.69
CA GLU A 522 8.24 -6.45 -18.47
C GLU A 522 7.81 -7.94 -18.51
N LEU A 523 8.40 -8.75 -19.38
CA LEU A 523 8.18 -10.19 -19.41
C LEU A 523 8.63 -10.85 -18.08
N LEU A 524 9.83 -10.55 -17.59
CA LEU A 524 10.34 -11.08 -16.32
C LEU A 524 9.51 -10.60 -15.13
N LYS A 525 9.08 -9.34 -15.15
CA LYS A 525 8.20 -8.76 -14.12
C LYS A 525 6.84 -9.47 -14.08
N SER A 526 6.28 -9.86 -15.21
CA SER A 526 4.98 -10.53 -15.30
C SER A 526 4.94 -11.89 -14.58
N ILE A 527 6.08 -12.57 -14.47
CA ILE A 527 6.24 -13.87 -13.80
C ILE A 527 6.90 -13.76 -12.41
N THR A 528 7.17 -12.54 -11.95
CA THR A 528 7.76 -12.29 -10.63
C THR A 528 6.68 -12.34 -9.55
N SER A 529 6.93 -13.08 -8.48
CA SER A 529 6.06 -13.24 -7.32
C SER A 529 6.77 -12.82 -6.03
N GLY A 530 6.03 -12.63 -4.94
CA GLY A 530 6.56 -12.29 -3.62
C GLY A 530 6.54 -10.79 -3.31
N ALA A 531 5.76 -10.41 -2.28
CA ALA A 531 5.59 -9.00 -1.87
C ALA A 531 6.81 -8.45 -1.09
N THR A 532 7.49 -9.28 -0.31
CA THR A 532 8.62 -8.86 0.54
C THR A 532 9.97 -9.12 -0.14
N VAL A 533 10.13 -10.28 -0.76
CA VAL A 533 11.31 -10.65 -1.53
C VAL A 533 10.86 -11.13 -2.90
N PRO A 534 11.09 -10.36 -3.96
CA PRO A 534 10.76 -10.77 -5.32
C PRO A 534 11.45 -12.08 -5.71
N LEU A 535 10.70 -12.98 -6.34
CA LEU A 535 11.18 -14.29 -6.77
C LEU A 535 10.56 -14.70 -8.10
N ILE A 536 11.35 -15.23 -9.02
CA ILE A 536 10.89 -15.95 -10.22
C ILE A 536 11.03 -17.46 -9.97
N GLN A 537 9.93 -18.18 -10.10
CA GLN A 537 9.95 -19.64 -10.03
C GLN A 537 10.48 -20.23 -11.33
N LEU A 538 11.28 -21.31 -11.23
CA LEU A 538 11.89 -21.95 -12.39
C LEU A 538 10.86 -22.41 -13.42
N LYS A 539 9.73 -22.94 -12.95
CA LYS A 539 8.62 -23.37 -13.83
C LYS A 539 8.07 -22.21 -14.65
N GLU A 540 7.80 -21.06 -14.01
CA GLU A 540 7.31 -19.87 -14.70
C GLU A 540 8.35 -19.33 -15.70
N LEU A 541 9.63 -19.36 -15.33
CA LEU A 541 10.73 -18.93 -16.19
C LEU A 541 10.84 -19.80 -17.45
N THR A 542 10.72 -21.13 -17.34
CA THR A 542 10.80 -22.03 -18.52
C THR A 542 9.59 -21.87 -19.46
N HIS A 543 8.42 -21.51 -18.93
CA HIS A 543 7.22 -21.26 -19.73
C HIS A 543 7.10 -19.80 -20.21
N LEU A 544 8.07 -18.95 -19.86
CA LEU A 544 8.05 -17.54 -20.29
C LEU A 544 8.07 -17.46 -21.81
N THR A 545 7.06 -16.80 -22.37
CA THR A 545 6.99 -16.53 -23.81
C THR A 545 7.98 -15.44 -24.18
N VAL A 546 8.88 -15.72 -25.10
CA VAL A 546 9.90 -14.79 -25.63
C VAL A 546 9.75 -14.63 -27.15
N LEU A 547 10.24 -13.50 -27.66
CA LEU A 547 10.21 -13.22 -29.10
C LEU A 547 11.29 -14.03 -29.82
N VAL A 548 10.96 -14.56 -31.00
CA VAL A 548 11.95 -15.17 -31.91
C VAL A 548 12.29 -14.14 -32.98
N PRO A 549 13.52 -13.57 -32.95
CA PRO A 549 13.93 -12.58 -33.94
C PRO A 549 13.99 -13.21 -35.33
N ASP A 550 13.61 -12.46 -36.36
CA ASP A 550 13.94 -12.82 -37.74
C ASP A 550 15.44 -12.60 -38.02
N ALA A 551 15.91 -13.03 -39.20
CA ALA A 551 17.33 -12.96 -39.56
C ALA A 551 17.89 -11.53 -39.52
N ASN A 552 17.11 -10.53 -39.92
CA ASN A 552 17.51 -9.13 -39.90
C ASN A 552 17.60 -8.58 -38.46
N MET A 553 16.59 -8.83 -37.64
CA MET A 553 16.59 -8.45 -36.22
C MET A 553 17.71 -9.16 -35.46
N LEU A 554 17.97 -10.43 -35.73
CA LEU A 554 19.08 -11.19 -35.13
C LEU A 554 20.40 -10.52 -35.43
N GLN A 555 20.69 -10.24 -36.71
CA GLN A 555 21.92 -9.57 -37.12
C GLN A 555 22.08 -8.18 -36.48
N GLN A 556 21.03 -7.37 -36.47
CA GLN A 556 21.03 -6.06 -35.82
C GLN A 556 21.33 -6.15 -34.31
N THR A 557 20.77 -7.15 -33.66
CA THR A 557 20.93 -7.34 -32.22
C THR A 557 22.36 -7.81 -31.88
N GLU A 558 22.93 -8.69 -32.69
CA GLU A 558 24.32 -9.13 -32.52
C GLU A 558 25.32 -7.98 -32.76
N MET A 559 25.14 -7.19 -33.82
CA MET A 559 25.94 -5.98 -34.07
C MET A 559 25.79 -4.96 -32.91
N ALA A 560 24.60 -4.81 -32.34
CA ALA A 560 24.38 -3.93 -31.20
C ALA A 560 25.17 -4.43 -29.97
N PHE A 561 25.16 -5.73 -29.72
CA PHE A 561 25.92 -6.33 -28.62
C PHE A 561 27.44 -6.15 -28.80
N GLU A 562 27.97 -6.38 -30.00
CA GLU A 562 29.38 -6.13 -30.31
C GLU A 562 29.76 -4.66 -30.05
N ARG A 563 28.87 -3.75 -30.42
CA ARG A 563 29.06 -2.31 -30.14
C ARG A 563 29.02 -1.98 -28.65
N GLU A 564 28.15 -2.61 -27.89
CA GLU A 564 28.14 -2.50 -26.40
C GLU A 564 29.49 -2.93 -25.82
N VAL A 565 30.04 -4.06 -26.26
CA VAL A 565 31.33 -4.60 -25.79
C VAL A 565 32.46 -3.63 -26.09
N GLU A 566 32.49 -3.07 -27.30
CA GLU A 566 33.50 -2.09 -27.69
C GLU A 566 33.42 -0.81 -26.84
N LEU A 567 32.21 -0.29 -26.64
CA LEU A 567 31.98 0.88 -25.77
C LEU A 567 32.38 0.61 -24.32
N GLN A 568 32.11 -0.59 -23.82
CA GLN A 568 32.51 -0.99 -22.47
C GLN A 568 34.05 -0.97 -22.31
N ARG A 569 34.77 -1.51 -23.26
CA ARG A 569 36.23 -1.46 -23.27
C ARG A 569 36.78 -0.02 -23.27
N GLN A 570 36.19 0.86 -24.07
CA GLN A 570 36.56 2.27 -24.09
C GLN A 570 36.31 2.96 -22.74
N ILE A 571 35.16 2.69 -22.08
CA ILE A 571 34.85 3.21 -20.75
C ILE A 571 35.88 2.73 -19.73
N GLU A 572 36.24 1.44 -19.72
CA GLU A 572 37.22 0.87 -18.81
C GLU A 572 38.61 1.49 -19.01
N GLN A 573 39.03 1.72 -20.27
CA GLN A 573 40.27 2.42 -20.59
C GLN A 573 40.28 3.86 -20.06
N LEU A 574 39.17 4.61 -20.28
CA LEU A 574 39.04 5.98 -19.77
C LEU A 574 39.03 6.04 -18.25
N CYS A 575 38.32 5.12 -17.59
CA CYS A 575 38.33 5.00 -16.14
C CYS A 575 39.72 4.69 -15.57
N THR A 576 40.49 3.84 -16.29
CA THR A 576 41.85 3.51 -15.90
C THR A 576 42.78 4.72 -16.05
N GLN A 577 42.68 5.45 -17.17
CA GLN A 577 43.42 6.71 -17.38
C GLN A 577 43.05 7.74 -16.30
N GLN A 578 41.78 7.90 -15.98
CA GLN A 578 41.34 8.82 -14.92
C GLN A 578 41.93 8.47 -13.55
N LYS A 579 41.96 7.17 -13.20
CA LYS A 579 42.59 6.70 -11.97
C LYS A 579 44.10 6.96 -11.95
N GLN A 580 44.78 6.79 -13.09
CA GLN A 580 46.21 7.07 -13.19
C GLN A 580 46.55 8.55 -13.04
N LEU A 581 45.74 9.47 -13.58
CA LEU A 581 45.94 10.91 -13.46
C LEU A 581 45.96 11.40 -12.00
N THR A 582 45.29 10.74 -11.10
CA THR A 582 45.19 11.15 -9.69
C THR A 582 46.04 10.31 -8.74
N LYS A 583 46.58 9.17 -9.20
CA LYS A 583 47.28 8.18 -8.37
C LYS A 583 48.52 8.74 -7.64
N ASP A 584 49.24 9.65 -8.28
CA ASP A 584 50.51 10.15 -7.79
C ASP A 584 50.40 11.51 -7.06
N ILE A 585 49.18 12.13 -7.06
CA ILE A 585 49.00 13.47 -6.45
C ILE A 585 49.02 13.40 -4.92
N TRP A 586 48.56 12.32 -4.34
CA TRP A 586 48.47 12.10 -2.90
C TRP A 586 48.93 10.67 -2.52
N ALA A 587 50.06 10.24 -3.08
CA ALA A 587 50.65 8.95 -2.77
C ALA A 587 51.16 8.92 -1.32
N LEU A 588 50.79 7.87 -0.56
CA LEU A 588 51.26 7.66 0.83
C LEU A 588 52.76 7.31 0.89
N ASP A 589 53.34 6.76 -0.19
CA ASP A 589 54.77 6.53 -0.32
C ASP A 589 55.38 7.75 -1.00
N GLY A 590 56.09 8.57 -0.20
CA GLY A 590 56.83 9.73 -0.67
C GLY A 590 57.85 9.33 -1.72
N GLY A 591 57.47 9.49 -2.99
CA GLY A 591 58.41 9.52 -4.09
C GLY A 591 59.29 10.78 -3.96
N ASN A 592 60.60 10.63 -4.01
CA ASN A 592 61.65 11.65 -3.95
C ASN A 592 61.40 12.87 -4.83
#